data_52f124dea87467fdc0e3a020d07d530c
#
_entry.id   52f124dea87467fdc0e3a020d07d530c
#
_cell.length_a   1.000
_cell.length_b   1.000
_cell.length_c   1.000
_cell.angle_alpha   90.00
_cell.angle_beta   90.00
_cell.angle_gamma   90.00
#
_symmetry.space_group_name_H-M   'P 1'
#
loop_
_entity.id
_entity.type
_entity.pdbx_description
1 polymer ?
#
loop_
_entity_poly.entity_id
_entity_poly.type
_entity_poly.pdbx_seq_one_letter_code
_entity_poly.pdbx_strand_id
1 'polypeptide(L)'
;MITRRTFTASALASVPAFGLLGGVGRAQGLRDITFVQPSPSAINSFPVFIAIGEGYFEEEGLNVRVEAINGSGAVLQALSAGQAQFGRPGPGPLIAARSRGVDAVHIYNVAARSNFGIVVQDGSDFQDIESLRGTVIGTGTADGAEVGFARNVLTGAGMVEGTDYTFLTVGDGGPATAAFLNGEISAYSASTADAAILNQRGMAVRDITPAEFARFFGNGIATMGDLIRDDRELVEAWVRAHMRGHAFALDDANREASLAHLAAGNPQEGEDREFQAALFDAVRSKTLPVEEGGPLGLYPAEVWEEWQDALVAGGEIPGPLDDLSAAWTNDFVIAANAALGR
;
A
#
# COMPACT_ATOMS: atom_id res chain seq x y z
N MET A 1 59.76 58.39 -36.08
CA MET A 1 60.74 57.51 -36.75
C MET A 1 60.12 56.09 -36.69
N ILE A 2 59.46 55.63 -37.70
CA ILE A 2 59.82 54.83 -38.87
C ILE A 2 60.73 53.66 -38.48
N THR A 3 60.18 52.42 -38.57
CA THR A 3 60.49 51.39 -39.58
C THR A 3 59.77 50.13 -39.20
N ARG A 4 58.88 49.67 -40.04
CA ARG A 4 58.92 48.66 -41.14
C ARG A 4 59.06 47.19 -40.67
N ARG A 5 57.94 46.50 -40.90
CA ARG A 5 57.67 45.24 -41.69
C ARG A 5 58.54 44.03 -41.40
N THR A 6 57.88 42.93 -41.12
CA THR A 6 57.98 41.77 -42.04
C THR A 6 56.75 40.85 -41.89
N PHE A 7 56.16 40.52 -43.05
CA PHE A 7 55.16 39.48 -43.26
C PHE A 7 55.79 38.09 -43.24
N THR A 8 55.23 37.14 -42.56
CA THR A 8 55.44 35.73 -42.90
C THR A 8 54.08 35.01 -42.90
N ALA A 9 53.75 34.57 -44.12
CA ALA A 9 52.60 33.67 -44.37
C ALA A 9 52.96 32.26 -43.90
N SER A 10 52.07 31.61 -43.21
CA SER A 10 52.16 30.16 -43.01
C SER A 10 50.76 29.54 -43.10
N ALA A 11 50.65 28.72 -44.04
CA ALA A 11 49.78 27.57 -44.36
C ALA A 11 48.59 27.29 -43.49
N LEU A 12 47.41 27.29 -44.11
CA LEU A 12 46.21 26.60 -43.67
C LEU A 12 46.45 25.09 -43.66
N ALA A 13 46.37 24.49 -42.47
CA ALA A 13 46.09 23.07 -42.32
C ALA A 13 44.62 22.92 -41.94
N SER A 14 43.82 22.44 -42.86
CA SER A 14 42.43 22.01 -42.65
C SER A 14 42.41 20.74 -41.80
N VAL A 15 41.97 20.84 -40.56
CA VAL A 15 41.60 19.69 -39.70
C VAL A 15 40.11 19.41 -39.93
N PRO A 16 39.71 18.18 -40.29
CA PRO A 16 38.30 17.85 -40.34
C PRO A 16 37.70 17.84 -38.96
N ALA A 17 36.75 18.71 -38.70
CA ALA A 17 35.93 18.67 -37.50
C ALA A 17 35.07 17.40 -37.54
N PHE A 18 35.49 16.35 -36.82
CA PHE A 18 34.60 15.25 -36.39
C PHE A 18 33.62 15.86 -35.43
N GLY A 19 32.42 16.08 -35.87
CA GLY A 19 31.28 16.48 -35.06
C GLY A 19 30.98 15.35 -34.03
N LEU A 20 31.46 15.54 -32.81
CA LEU A 20 30.88 14.88 -31.65
C LEU A 20 29.46 15.44 -31.47
N LEU A 21 28.50 14.79 -32.14
CA LEU A 21 27.11 14.81 -31.68
C LEU A 21 27.03 14.07 -30.35
N GLY A 22 27.62 14.65 -29.34
CA GLY A 22 27.29 14.33 -27.96
C GLY A 22 25.85 14.80 -27.76
N GLY A 23 24.92 13.86 -27.76
CA GLY A 23 23.59 14.12 -27.28
C GLY A 23 23.72 14.74 -25.89
N VAL A 24 23.35 16.01 -25.74
CA VAL A 24 23.11 16.63 -24.45
C VAL A 24 21.88 15.91 -23.91
N GLY A 25 22.13 14.77 -23.25
CA GLY A 25 21.15 14.18 -22.34
C GLY A 25 20.88 15.29 -21.33
N ARG A 26 19.74 15.95 -21.46
CA ARG A 26 19.20 16.76 -20.36
C ARG A 26 19.16 15.84 -19.17
N ALA A 27 19.99 16.09 -18.19
CA ALA A 27 19.75 15.65 -16.84
C ALA A 27 18.49 16.41 -16.40
N GLN A 28 17.31 15.90 -16.77
CA GLN A 28 16.07 16.32 -16.13
C GLN A 28 16.26 15.89 -14.67
N GLY A 29 16.19 16.87 -13.75
CA GLY A 29 16.18 16.57 -12.32
C GLY A 29 15.06 15.58 -12.03
N LEU A 30 15.24 14.75 -10.99
CA LEU A 30 14.21 13.81 -10.55
C LEU A 30 12.91 14.57 -10.28
N ARG A 31 11.79 13.98 -10.63
CA ARG A 31 10.46 14.50 -10.36
C ARG A 31 10.05 14.17 -8.93
N ASP A 32 9.74 15.17 -8.13
CA ASP A 32 9.26 14.99 -6.76
C ASP A 32 7.87 14.39 -6.74
N ILE A 33 7.71 13.28 -6.01
CA ILE A 33 6.47 12.53 -5.85
C ILE A 33 6.19 12.34 -4.36
N THR A 34 4.99 12.65 -3.93
CA THR A 34 4.51 12.32 -2.59
C THR A 34 3.66 11.05 -2.65
N PHE A 35 4.03 10.07 -1.84
CA PHE A 35 3.25 8.87 -1.55
C PHE A 35 2.72 8.95 -0.12
N VAL A 36 1.41 8.74 0.07
CA VAL A 36 0.76 8.73 1.38
C VAL A 36 0.32 7.33 1.77
N GLN A 37 0.61 6.95 3.02
CA GLN A 37 0.21 5.66 3.57
C GLN A 37 -0.62 5.83 4.85
N PRO A 38 -1.54 4.86 5.17
CA PRO A 38 -2.52 5.03 6.25
C PRO A 38 -1.95 4.82 7.66
N SER A 39 -0.68 4.45 7.78
CA SER A 39 0.02 4.23 9.06
C SER A 39 1.52 4.46 8.89
N PRO A 40 2.28 4.71 9.96
CA PRO A 40 3.73 4.96 9.87
C PRO A 40 4.57 3.70 9.58
N SER A 41 3.97 2.50 9.47
CA SER A 41 4.71 1.26 9.27
C SER A 41 5.38 1.18 7.89
N ALA A 42 6.71 1.08 7.86
CA ALA A 42 7.47 0.81 6.65
C ALA A 42 7.23 -0.63 6.15
N ILE A 43 7.05 -1.57 7.07
CA ILE A 43 6.81 -2.98 6.75
C ILE A 43 5.47 -3.16 6.03
N ASN A 44 4.43 -2.45 6.42
CA ASN A 44 3.13 -2.50 5.73
C ASN A 44 3.21 -2.01 4.27
N SER A 45 4.15 -1.12 3.96
CA SER A 45 4.37 -0.59 2.61
C SER A 45 5.74 -0.99 2.04
N PHE A 46 6.25 -2.16 2.42
CA PHE A 46 7.60 -2.60 2.11
C PHE A 46 8.02 -2.44 0.64
N PRO A 47 7.15 -2.67 -0.38
CA PRO A 47 7.58 -2.51 -1.76
C PRO A 47 8.06 -1.08 -2.08
N VAL A 48 7.44 -0.06 -1.47
CA VAL A 48 7.80 1.34 -1.67
C VAL A 48 9.17 1.64 -1.04
N PHE A 49 9.37 1.25 0.23
CA PHE A 49 10.62 1.52 0.94
C PHE A 49 11.81 0.77 0.33
N ILE A 50 11.58 -0.45 -0.15
CA ILE A 50 12.61 -1.22 -0.86
C ILE A 50 12.90 -0.58 -2.21
N ALA A 51 11.89 -0.15 -2.97
CA ALA A 51 12.10 0.53 -4.25
C ALA A 51 12.87 1.86 -4.08
N ILE A 52 12.64 2.59 -2.98
CA ILE A 52 13.44 3.77 -2.62
C ILE A 52 14.88 3.35 -2.30
N GLY A 53 15.07 2.35 -1.41
CA GLY A 53 16.39 1.92 -0.95
C GLY A 53 17.28 1.32 -2.04
N GLU A 54 16.69 0.62 -3.00
CA GLU A 54 17.36 0.05 -4.18
C GLU A 54 17.53 1.07 -5.33
N GLY A 55 16.97 2.29 -5.21
CA GLY A 55 17.08 3.32 -6.24
C GLY A 55 16.15 3.11 -7.44
N TYR A 56 15.18 2.20 -7.39
CA TYR A 56 14.31 1.89 -8.52
C TYR A 56 13.43 3.06 -8.95
N PHE A 57 13.00 3.90 -8.01
CA PHE A 57 12.28 5.13 -8.35
C PHE A 57 13.18 6.16 -9.02
N GLU A 58 14.44 6.30 -8.57
CA GLU A 58 15.40 7.22 -9.19
C GLU A 58 15.75 6.81 -10.62
N GLU A 59 15.87 5.51 -10.90
CA GLU A 59 16.04 4.97 -12.24
C GLU A 59 14.88 5.31 -13.19
N GLU A 60 13.66 5.44 -12.65
CA GLU A 60 12.47 5.89 -13.37
C GLU A 60 12.31 7.43 -13.36
N GLY A 61 13.32 8.18 -12.88
CA GLY A 61 13.30 9.63 -12.83
C GLY A 61 12.44 10.23 -11.71
N LEU A 62 12.13 9.46 -10.66
CA LEU A 62 11.25 9.86 -9.56
C LEU A 62 12.03 10.02 -8.24
N ASN A 63 11.79 11.11 -7.53
CA ASN A 63 12.22 11.32 -6.15
C ASN A 63 10.99 11.15 -5.24
N VAL A 64 10.90 10.01 -4.56
CA VAL A 64 9.70 9.64 -3.79
C VAL A 64 9.86 10.00 -2.32
N ARG A 65 8.92 10.80 -1.81
CA ARG A 65 8.76 11.09 -0.38
C ARG A 65 7.55 10.36 0.16
N VAL A 66 7.73 9.63 1.27
CA VAL A 66 6.64 8.93 1.96
C VAL A 66 6.13 9.78 3.11
N GLU A 67 4.82 9.93 3.19
CA GLU A 67 4.12 10.56 4.32
C GLU A 67 3.13 9.57 4.95
N ALA A 68 3.19 9.43 6.27
CA ALA A 68 2.21 8.66 7.01
C ALA A 68 1.09 9.60 7.51
N ILE A 69 -0.14 9.20 7.21
CA ILE A 69 -1.35 9.85 7.68
C ILE A 69 -2.27 8.78 8.28
N ASN A 70 -3.30 9.17 9.02
CA ASN A 70 -4.07 8.19 9.78
C ASN A 70 -5.31 7.73 9.01
N GLY A 71 -5.33 6.45 8.62
CA GLY A 71 -6.48 5.80 7.99
C GLY A 71 -6.61 6.01 6.48
N SER A 72 -7.41 5.15 5.84
CA SER A 72 -7.62 5.16 4.38
C SER A 72 -8.42 6.37 3.91
N GLY A 73 -9.33 6.88 4.74
CA GLY A 73 -10.10 8.10 4.44
C GLY A 73 -9.19 9.32 4.26
N ALA A 74 -8.21 9.49 5.16
CA ALA A 74 -7.22 10.58 5.06
C ALA A 74 -6.32 10.43 3.81
N VAL A 75 -5.94 9.19 3.46
CA VAL A 75 -5.20 8.92 2.21
C VAL A 75 -5.98 9.40 0.99
N LEU A 76 -7.26 9.03 0.89
CA LEU A 76 -8.13 9.43 -0.22
C LEU A 76 -8.37 10.94 -0.26
N GLN A 77 -8.44 11.58 0.89
CA GLN A 77 -8.53 13.03 1.02
C GLN A 77 -7.28 13.73 0.47
N ALA A 78 -6.09 13.24 0.85
CA ALA A 78 -4.81 13.80 0.37
C ALA A 78 -4.65 13.65 -1.15
N LEU A 79 -5.03 12.48 -1.72
CA LEU A 79 -5.07 12.26 -3.16
C LEU A 79 -6.03 13.22 -3.86
N SER A 80 -7.28 13.32 -3.39
CA SER A 80 -8.32 14.17 -3.96
C SER A 80 -7.98 15.66 -3.89
N ALA A 81 -7.21 16.07 -2.86
CA ALA A 81 -6.72 17.44 -2.71
C ALA A 81 -5.46 17.75 -3.52
N GLY A 82 -4.90 16.78 -4.26
CA GLY A 82 -3.66 16.92 -5.02
C GLY A 82 -2.40 17.07 -4.15
N GLN A 83 -2.49 16.72 -2.86
CA GLN A 83 -1.36 16.77 -1.91
C GLN A 83 -0.40 15.59 -2.10
N ALA A 84 -0.88 14.52 -2.70
CA ALA A 84 -0.09 13.35 -3.05
C ALA A 84 -0.49 12.82 -4.44
N GLN A 85 0.44 12.20 -5.14
CA GLN A 85 0.22 11.58 -6.44
C GLN A 85 -0.23 10.13 -6.29
N PHE A 86 0.29 9.45 -5.29
CA PHE A 86 -0.01 8.05 -5.03
C PHE A 86 -0.30 7.84 -3.53
N GLY A 87 -1.10 6.82 -3.24
CA GLY A 87 -1.42 6.47 -1.86
C GLY A 87 -1.79 5.00 -1.72
N ARG A 88 -1.95 4.55 -0.46
CA ARG A 88 -2.24 3.15 -0.15
C ARG A 88 -3.54 2.99 0.67
N PRO A 89 -4.71 3.35 0.11
CA PRO A 89 -5.98 3.12 0.78
C PRO A 89 -6.43 1.66 0.66
N GLY A 90 -7.42 1.28 1.47
CA GLY A 90 -8.14 0.02 1.29
C GLY A 90 -9.24 0.10 0.24
N PRO A 91 -9.72 -1.06 -0.26
CA PRO A 91 -10.76 -1.12 -1.30
C PRO A 91 -12.10 -0.58 -0.82
N GLY A 92 -12.54 -0.94 0.38
CA GLY A 92 -13.81 -0.46 0.94
C GLY A 92 -13.89 1.07 1.02
N PRO A 93 -12.96 1.75 1.70
CA PRO A 93 -12.88 3.21 1.71
C PRO A 93 -12.81 3.84 0.32
N LEU A 94 -12.12 3.21 -0.66
CA LEU A 94 -12.06 3.72 -2.02
C LEU A 94 -13.42 3.63 -2.73
N ILE A 95 -14.11 2.50 -2.66
CA ILE A 95 -15.47 2.34 -3.20
C ILE A 95 -16.43 3.36 -2.55
N ALA A 96 -16.35 3.51 -1.23
CA ALA A 96 -17.15 4.50 -0.50
C ALA A 96 -16.82 5.96 -0.89
N ALA A 97 -15.58 6.28 -1.21
CA ALA A 97 -15.20 7.59 -1.72
C ALA A 97 -15.74 7.81 -3.15
N ARG A 98 -15.67 6.79 -4.00
CA ARG A 98 -16.23 6.84 -5.36
C ARG A 98 -17.75 7.04 -5.36
N SER A 99 -18.48 6.43 -4.44
CA SER A 99 -19.93 6.65 -4.31
C SER A 99 -20.29 8.12 -3.98
N ARG A 100 -19.30 8.90 -3.53
CA ARG A 100 -19.41 10.35 -3.27
C ARG A 100 -18.75 11.19 -4.37
N GLY A 101 -18.36 10.59 -5.50
CA GLY A 101 -17.82 11.28 -6.67
C GLY A 101 -16.29 11.48 -6.68
N VAL A 102 -15.54 10.87 -5.77
CA VAL A 102 -14.08 10.90 -5.80
C VAL A 102 -13.57 9.95 -6.88
N ASP A 103 -12.81 10.45 -7.86
CA ASP A 103 -12.28 9.66 -9.00
C ASP A 103 -10.95 8.96 -8.65
N ALA A 104 -10.88 8.29 -7.49
CA ALA A 104 -9.72 7.50 -7.11
C ALA A 104 -9.75 6.11 -7.78
N VAL A 105 -8.59 5.63 -8.23
CA VAL A 105 -8.44 4.36 -8.95
C VAL A 105 -7.32 3.54 -8.34
N HIS A 106 -7.60 2.30 -7.99
CA HIS A 106 -6.56 1.32 -7.61
C HIS A 106 -5.80 0.84 -8.85
N ILE A 107 -4.47 0.89 -8.79
CA ILE A 107 -3.57 0.59 -9.91
C ILE A 107 -2.61 -0.57 -9.63
N TYR A 108 -2.52 -1.05 -8.38
CA TYR A 108 -1.65 -2.16 -7.99
C TYR A 108 -2.16 -2.83 -6.72
N ASN A 109 -2.42 -4.13 -6.77
CA ASN A 109 -2.80 -4.94 -5.62
C ASN A 109 -1.56 -5.35 -4.83
N VAL A 110 -1.33 -4.74 -3.67
CA VAL A 110 -0.18 -5.10 -2.82
C VAL A 110 -0.47 -6.37 -2.03
N ALA A 111 -1.65 -6.48 -1.44
CA ALA A 111 -2.04 -7.60 -0.58
C ALA A 111 -3.02 -8.51 -1.33
N ALA A 112 -2.48 -9.53 -2.01
CA ALA A 112 -3.27 -10.49 -2.80
C ALA A 112 -4.23 -11.34 -1.94
N ARG A 113 -4.02 -11.38 -0.64
CA ARG A 113 -4.91 -11.98 0.37
C ARG A 113 -5.23 -10.97 1.45
N SER A 114 -6.30 -11.21 2.22
CA SER A 114 -6.62 -10.33 3.34
C SER A 114 -5.43 -10.20 4.28
N ASN A 115 -5.04 -8.96 4.51
CA ASN A 115 -4.11 -8.58 5.57
C ASN A 115 -4.84 -8.11 6.83
N PHE A 116 -6.17 -8.28 6.88
CA PHE A 116 -7.01 -7.99 8.04
C PHE A 116 -7.61 -9.27 8.61
N GLY A 117 -7.90 -9.22 9.90
CA GLY A 117 -8.56 -10.28 10.66
C GLY A 117 -9.27 -9.70 11.87
N ILE A 118 -10.17 -10.48 12.44
CA ILE A 118 -10.79 -10.20 13.74
C ILE A 118 -10.08 -11.08 14.77
N VAL A 119 -9.30 -10.45 15.63
CA VAL A 119 -8.55 -11.14 16.66
C VAL A 119 -9.21 -11.00 18.02
N VAL A 120 -9.12 -12.05 18.82
CA VAL A 120 -9.55 -12.09 20.22
C VAL A 120 -8.38 -12.48 21.10
N GLN A 121 -8.45 -12.18 22.40
CA GLN A 121 -7.43 -12.62 23.34
C GLN A 121 -7.38 -14.16 23.36
N ASP A 122 -6.16 -14.70 23.25
CA ASP A 122 -5.95 -16.13 23.35
C ASP A 122 -6.40 -16.63 24.72
N GLY A 123 -7.12 -17.74 24.76
CA GLY A 123 -7.74 -18.25 26.01
C GLY A 123 -9.06 -17.57 26.38
N SER A 124 -9.57 -16.58 25.63
CA SER A 124 -10.94 -16.08 25.81
C SER A 124 -11.99 -17.11 25.36
N ASP A 125 -13.23 -16.93 25.82
CA ASP A 125 -14.36 -17.80 25.45
C ASP A 125 -14.89 -17.55 24.00
N PHE A 126 -14.40 -16.52 23.32
CA PHE A 126 -14.79 -16.18 21.96
C PHE A 126 -14.12 -17.13 20.97
N GLN A 127 -14.86 -18.07 20.39
CA GLN A 127 -14.31 -19.10 19.51
C GLN A 127 -14.54 -18.84 18.01
N ASP A 128 -15.56 -18.07 17.70
CA ASP A 128 -16.04 -17.74 16.35
C ASP A 128 -16.65 -16.33 16.31
N ILE A 129 -17.06 -15.90 15.14
CA ILE A 129 -17.64 -14.55 14.94
C ILE A 129 -18.97 -14.41 15.67
N GLU A 130 -19.81 -15.43 15.68
CA GLU A 130 -21.12 -15.40 16.34
C GLU A 130 -21.01 -15.19 17.83
N SER A 131 -19.93 -15.65 18.47
CA SER A 131 -19.67 -15.47 19.89
C SER A 131 -19.41 -14.01 20.28
N LEU A 132 -19.16 -13.12 19.33
CA LEU A 132 -18.97 -11.69 19.55
C LEU A 132 -20.28 -10.90 19.73
N ARG A 133 -21.45 -11.55 19.71
CA ARG A 133 -22.74 -10.85 19.94
C ARG A 133 -22.77 -10.18 21.31
N GLY A 134 -23.20 -8.91 21.31
CA GLY A 134 -23.27 -8.08 22.53
C GLY A 134 -21.94 -7.48 22.94
N THR A 135 -20.88 -7.59 22.13
CA THR A 135 -19.55 -7.11 22.49
C THR A 135 -19.15 -5.81 21.82
N VAL A 136 -18.03 -5.25 22.28
CA VAL A 136 -17.35 -4.10 21.69
C VAL A 136 -16.11 -4.60 20.96
N ILE A 137 -15.99 -4.20 19.68
CA ILE A 137 -14.87 -4.55 18.79
C ILE A 137 -14.00 -3.31 18.59
N GLY A 138 -12.74 -3.40 18.98
CA GLY A 138 -11.78 -2.33 18.79
C GLY A 138 -11.36 -2.17 17.33
N THR A 139 -11.03 -0.93 16.94
CA THR A 139 -10.46 -0.59 15.64
C THR A 139 -9.31 0.40 15.81
N GLY A 140 -8.35 0.40 14.89
CA GLY A 140 -7.26 1.37 14.89
C GLY A 140 -7.75 2.79 14.58
N THR A 141 -8.60 2.91 13.55
CA THR A 141 -9.19 4.19 13.12
C THR A 141 -10.69 4.01 12.88
N ALA A 142 -11.43 5.12 12.81
CA ALA A 142 -12.88 5.06 12.58
C ALA A 142 -13.23 4.79 11.10
N ASP A 143 -12.32 5.11 10.17
CA ASP A 143 -12.51 5.07 8.71
C ASP A 143 -11.42 4.22 8.01
N GLY A 144 -10.77 3.34 8.77
CA GLY A 144 -9.76 2.41 8.27
C GLY A 144 -10.36 1.29 7.41
N ALA A 145 -9.51 0.68 6.60
CA ALA A 145 -9.92 -0.47 5.78
C ALA A 145 -10.31 -1.68 6.63
N GLU A 146 -9.73 -1.81 7.81
CA GLU A 146 -10.03 -2.84 8.80
C GLU A 146 -11.46 -2.78 9.31
N VAL A 147 -12.07 -1.58 9.38
CA VAL A 147 -13.47 -1.39 9.82
C VAL A 147 -14.43 -1.99 8.80
N GLY A 148 -14.25 -1.63 7.53
CA GLY A 148 -15.06 -2.17 6.43
C GLY A 148 -14.89 -3.69 6.30
N PHE A 149 -13.67 -4.20 6.46
CA PHE A 149 -13.42 -5.64 6.48
C PHE A 149 -14.16 -6.34 7.63
N ALA A 150 -14.03 -5.84 8.87
CA ALA A 150 -14.71 -6.43 10.03
C ALA A 150 -16.23 -6.39 9.88
N ARG A 151 -16.77 -5.26 9.38
CA ARG A 151 -18.20 -5.13 9.12
C ARG A 151 -18.69 -6.16 8.09
N ASN A 152 -17.91 -6.42 7.03
CA ASN A 152 -18.20 -7.45 6.05
C ASN A 152 -18.27 -8.84 6.71
N VAL A 153 -17.27 -9.19 7.53
CA VAL A 153 -17.24 -10.48 8.26
C VAL A 153 -18.46 -10.63 9.18
N LEU A 154 -18.75 -9.61 9.99
CA LEU A 154 -19.84 -9.62 10.97
C LEU A 154 -21.23 -9.65 10.29
N THR A 155 -21.40 -8.91 9.21
CA THR A 155 -22.64 -8.93 8.40
C THR A 155 -22.83 -10.30 7.74
N GLY A 156 -21.75 -10.93 7.27
CA GLY A 156 -21.78 -12.30 6.75
C GLY A 156 -22.28 -13.33 7.77
N ALA A 157 -22.01 -13.09 9.07
CA ALA A 157 -22.55 -13.87 10.19
C ALA A 157 -23.95 -13.41 10.65
N GLY A 158 -24.62 -12.55 9.87
CA GLY A 158 -25.97 -12.04 10.18
C GLY A 158 -26.01 -11.13 11.42
N MET A 159 -24.95 -10.41 11.70
CA MET A 159 -24.85 -9.46 12.81
C MET A 159 -25.05 -8.03 12.32
N VAL A 160 -25.69 -7.20 13.14
CA VAL A 160 -26.03 -5.81 12.84
C VAL A 160 -25.31 -4.88 13.80
N GLU A 161 -24.54 -3.93 13.25
CA GLU A 161 -23.85 -2.90 14.04
C GLU A 161 -24.85 -2.05 14.85
N GLY A 162 -24.49 -1.73 16.09
CA GLY A 162 -25.34 -1.00 17.02
C GLY A 162 -26.42 -1.85 17.70
N THR A 163 -26.64 -3.08 17.24
CA THR A 163 -27.59 -4.05 17.83
C THR A 163 -26.86 -5.27 18.40
N ASP A 164 -26.06 -5.94 17.56
CA ASP A 164 -25.37 -7.17 17.90
C ASP A 164 -23.91 -6.91 18.35
N TYR A 165 -23.32 -5.81 17.92
CA TYR A 165 -21.98 -5.37 18.30
C TYR A 165 -21.83 -3.85 18.10
N THR A 166 -20.75 -3.28 18.63
CA THR A 166 -20.36 -1.88 18.35
C THR A 166 -18.85 -1.80 18.10
N PHE A 167 -18.43 -0.82 17.27
CA PHE A 167 -17.02 -0.49 17.13
C PHE A 167 -16.60 0.59 18.13
N LEU A 168 -15.36 0.47 18.64
CA LEU A 168 -14.68 1.47 19.45
C LEU A 168 -13.31 1.76 18.84
N THR A 169 -13.07 2.98 18.42
CA THR A 169 -11.74 3.40 17.96
C THR A 169 -10.81 3.55 19.15
N VAL A 170 -9.84 2.65 19.27
CA VAL A 170 -8.88 2.59 20.37
C VAL A 170 -7.47 2.97 19.96
N GLY A 171 -7.18 3.05 18.64
CA GLY A 171 -5.83 3.22 18.10
C GLY A 171 -5.10 1.88 17.96
N ASP A 172 -3.88 1.94 17.40
CA ASP A 172 -3.07 0.76 17.11
C ASP A 172 -2.04 0.48 18.21
N GLY A 173 -1.53 -0.74 18.28
CA GLY A 173 -0.43 -1.14 19.14
C GLY A 173 -0.70 -0.98 20.63
N GLY A 174 -0.03 -0.05 21.31
CA GLY A 174 -0.14 0.15 22.76
C GLY A 174 -1.55 0.48 23.24
N PRO A 175 -2.25 1.44 22.64
CA PRO A 175 -3.65 1.74 22.96
C PRO A 175 -4.57 0.54 22.80
N ALA A 176 -4.48 -0.23 21.72
CA ALA A 176 -5.26 -1.45 21.52
C ALA A 176 -4.96 -2.50 22.60
N THR A 177 -3.67 -2.67 22.97
CA THR A 177 -3.26 -3.55 24.08
C THR A 177 -3.93 -3.12 25.38
N ALA A 178 -3.90 -1.82 25.70
CA ALA A 178 -4.51 -1.28 26.92
C ALA A 178 -6.03 -1.50 26.92
N ALA A 179 -6.71 -1.31 25.80
CA ALA A 179 -8.16 -1.51 25.67
C ALA A 179 -8.56 -2.98 25.96
N PHE A 180 -7.79 -3.97 25.49
CA PHE A 180 -7.99 -5.37 25.86
C PHE A 180 -7.79 -5.61 27.36
N LEU A 181 -6.68 -5.10 27.92
CA LEU A 181 -6.36 -5.29 29.34
C LEU A 181 -7.40 -4.66 30.27
N ASN A 182 -7.97 -3.53 29.87
CA ASN A 182 -9.01 -2.82 30.61
C ASN A 182 -10.41 -3.45 30.42
N GLY A 183 -10.56 -4.43 29.50
CA GLY A 183 -11.86 -5.00 29.15
C GLY A 183 -12.78 -4.04 28.39
N GLU A 184 -12.22 -3.02 27.75
CA GLU A 184 -12.96 -2.06 26.92
C GLU A 184 -13.39 -2.67 25.59
N ILE A 185 -12.62 -3.64 25.09
CA ILE A 185 -12.89 -4.39 23.85
C ILE A 185 -12.77 -5.90 24.09
N SER A 186 -13.59 -6.67 23.41
CA SER A 186 -13.57 -8.14 23.42
C SER A 186 -12.83 -8.73 22.22
N ALA A 187 -12.81 -8.01 21.12
CA ALA A 187 -12.12 -8.33 19.87
C ALA A 187 -11.48 -7.07 19.30
N TYR A 188 -10.55 -7.25 18.35
CA TYR A 188 -9.94 -6.15 17.63
C TYR A 188 -9.87 -6.48 16.15
N SER A 189 -10.33 -5.55 15.31
CA SER A 189 -10.13 -5.64 13.87
C SER A 189 -8.70 -5.22 13.55
N ALA A 190 -7.83 -6.19 13.35
CA ALA A 190 -6.40 -6.03 13.24
C ALA A 190 -5.90 -6.19 11.81
N SER A 191 -4.90 -5.41 11.42
CA SER A 191 -4.01 -5.84 10.34
C SER A 191 -3.09 -6.95 10.82
N THR A 192 -2.44 -7.65 9.89
CA THR A 192 -1.41 -8.65 10.22
C THR A 192 -0.30 -8.05 11.10
N ALA A 193 0.07 -6.78 10.86
CA ALA A 193 1.05 -6.07 11.65
C ALA A 193 0.54 -5.80 13.08
N ASP A 194 -0.71 -5.36 13.22
CA ASP A 194 -1.27 -5.03 14.53
C ASP A 194 -1.40 -6.27 15.41
N ALA A 195 -1.85 -7.40 14.85
CA ALA A 195 -1.90 -8.68 15.55
C ALA A 195 -0.51 -9.12 16.04
N ALA A 196 0.53 -8.95 15.22
CA ALA A 196 1.90 -9.26 15.59
C ALA A 196 2.41 -8.32 16.72
N ILE A 197 2.09 -7.03 16.65
CA ILE A 197 2.45 -6.05 17.70
C ILE A 197 1.76 -6.37 19.01
N LEU A 198 0.48 -6.76 18.99
CA LEU A 198 -0.24 -7.19 20.20
C LEU A 198 0.47 -8.37 20.86
N ASN A 199 0.81 -9.40 20.07
CA ASN A 199 1.54 -10.58 20.57
C ASN A 199 2.91 -10.21 21.15
N GLN A 200 3.68 -9.35 20.49
CA GLN A 200 4.97 -8.88 21.00
C GLN A 200 4.85 -8.15 22.33
N ARG A 201 3.78 -7.38 22.52
CA ARG A 201 3.50 -6.66 23.77
C ARG A 201 2.96 -7.54 24.88
N GLY A 202 2.94 -8.86 24.68
CA GLY A 202 2.48 -9.85 25.66
C GLY A 202 0.96 -10.03 25.69
N MET A 203 0.22 -9.44 24.75
CA MET A 203 -1.19 -9.67 24.53
C MET A 203 -1.34 -10.80 23.50
N ALA A 204 -1.30 -12.06 23.94
CA ALA A 204 -1.51 -13.18 23.04
C ALA A 204 -2.91 -13.12 22.44
N VAL A 205 -2.97 -13.05 21.11
CA VAL A 205 -4.21 -12.99 20.34
C VAL A 205 -4.25 -14.10 19.30
N ARG A 206 -5.45 -14.55 18.97
CA ARG A 206 -5.74 -15.46 17.86
C ARG A 206 -6.77 -14.89 16.92
N ASP A 207 -6.63 -15.18 15.64
CA ASP A 207 -7.56 -14.79 14.59
C ASP A 207 -8.73 -15.77 14.55
N ILE A 208 -9.97 -15.24 14.58
CA ILE A 208 -11.21 -16.00 14.48
C ILE A 208 -11.97 -15.71 13.19
N THR A 209 -11.33 -15.02 12.24
CA THR A 209 -11.91 -14.70 10.94
C THR A 209 -12.19 -15.98 10.14
N PRO A 210 -13.41 -16.19 9.61
CA PRO A 210 -13.69 -17.33 8.77
C PRO A 210 -12.82 -17.35 7.50
N ALA A 211 -12.41 -18.56 7.10
CA ALA A 211 -11.41 -18.75 6.03
C ALA A 211 -11.85 -18.19 4.66
N GLU A 212 -13.14 -18.13 4.39
CA GLU A 212 -13.72 -17.57 3.15
C GLU A 212 -13.43 -16.08 2.97
N PHE A 213 -13.14 -15.34 4.06
CA PHE A 213 -12.75 -13.94 3.98
C PHE A 213 -11.26 -13.72 3.67
N ALA A 214 -10.46 -14.78 3.65
CA ALA A 214 -9.02 -14.67 3.31
C ALA A 214 -8.76 -14.21 1.86
N ARG A 215 -9.74 -14.38 0.94
CA ARG A 215 -9.63 -13.95 -0.46
C ARG A 215 -9.83 -12.45 -0.68
N PHE A 216 -10.41 -11.75 0.28
CA PHE A 216 -10.60 -10.31 0.19
C PHE A 216 -9.24 -9.62 0.23
N PHE A 217 -8.81 -9.05 -0.88
CA PHE A 217 -7.55 -8.32 -0.94
C PHE A 217 -7.57 -7.09 -0.02
N GLY A 218 -6.40 -6.72 0.48
CA GLY A 218 -6.24 -5.59 1.39
C GLY A 218 -5.88 -4.28 0.68
N ASN A 219 -5.13 -3.42 1.39
CA ASN A 219 -4.71 -2.13 0.86
C ASN A 219 -3.83 -2.30 -0.39
N GLY A 220 -4.13 -1.51 -1.41
CA GLY A 220 -3.37 -1.43 -2.66
C GLY A 220 -2.90 -0.02 -2.97
N ILE A 221 -2.16 0.15 -4.07
CA ILE A 221 -1.75 1.47 -4.55
C ILE A 221 -2.88 2.08 -5.36
N ALA A 222 -3.21 3.33 -5.03
CA ALA A 222 -4.21 4.13 -5.73
C ALA A 222 -3.62 5.47 -6.17
N THR A 223 -4.25 6.04 -7.18
CA THR A 223 -4.04 7.40 -7.67
C THR A 223 -5.37 8.00 -8.11
N MET A 224 -5.37 9.25 -8.59
CA MET A 224 -6.56 9.89 -9.15
C MET A 224 -6.69 9.58 -10.65
N GLY A 225 -7.93 9.45 -11.12
CA GLY A 225 -8.20 9.17 -12.53
C GLY A 225 -7.73 10.26 -13.49
N ASP A 226 -7.68 11.52 -13.07
CA ASP A 226 -7.10 12.61 -13.84
C ASP A 226 -5.58 12.40 -14.06
N LEU A 227 -4.83 11.97 -13.04
CA LEU A 227 -3.41 11.68 -13.20
C LEU A 227 -3.18 10.55 -14.22
N ILE A 228 -4.04 9.53 -14.22
CA ILE A 228 -3.98 8.44 -15.22
C ILE A 228 -4.21 8.98 -16.65
N ARG A 229 -5.12 9.94 -16.82
CA ARG A 229 -5.44 10.51 -18.13
C ARG A 229 -4.39 11.51 -18.61
N ASP A 230 -3.89 12.34 -17.69
CA ASP A 230 -3.06 13.48 -18.04
C ASP A 230 -1.56 13.14 -18.04
N ASP A 231 -1.14 12.13 -17.28
CA ASP A 231 0.27 11.73 -17.11
C ASP A 231 0.43 10.22 -16.91
N ARG A 232 -0.02 9.46 -17.91
CA ARG A 232 0.05 8.00 -17.89
C ARG A 232 1.48 7.48 -17.71
N GLU A 233 2.47 8.17 -18.29
CA GLU A 233 3.90 7.80 -18.18
C GLU A 233 4.40 7.82 -16.74
N LEU A 234 3.96 8.79 -15.94
CA LEU A 234 4.28 8.82 -14.52
C LEU A 234 3.71 7.61 -13.78
N VAL A 235 2.45 7.25 -14.07
CA VAL A 235 1.80 6.11 -13.42
C VAL A 235 2.51 4.79 -13.79
N GLU A 236 2.89 4.63 -15.06
CA GLU A 236 3.67 3.48 -15.54
C GLU A 236 5.05 3.39 -14.87
N ALA A 237 5.78 4.52 -14.78
CA ALA A 237 7.08 4.61 -14.12
C ALA A 237 6.97 4.22 -12.63
N TRP A 238 5.96 4.76 -11.93
CA TRP A 238 5.69 4.40 -10.54
C TRP A 238 5.44 2.90 -10.37
N VAL A 239 4.55 2.31 -11.17
CA VAL A 239 4.19 0.89 -11.07
C VAL A 239 5.38 -0.01 -11.37
N ARG A 240 6.23 0.33 -12.37
CA ARG A 240 7.45 -0.43 -12.67
C ARG A 240 8.41 -0.44 -11.48
N ALA A 241 8.72 0.72 -10.90
CA ALA A 241 9.61 0.83 -9.75
C ALA A 241 9.05 0.10 -8.53
N HIS A 242 7.76 0.32 -8.22
CA HIS A 242 7.06 -0.33 -7.12
C HIS A 242 7.06 -1.86 -7.26
N MET A 243 6.77 -2.38 -8.44
CA MET A 243 6.76 -3.82 -8.72
C MET A 243 8.16 -4.43 -8.57
N ARG A 244 9.22 -3.71 -8.97
CA ARG A 244 10.61 -4.16 -8.76
C ARG A 244 10.92 -4.28 -7.27
N GLY A 245 10.53 -3.29 -6.45
CA GLY A 245 10.67 -3.35 -5.00
C GLY A 245 9.88 -4.50 -4.38
N HIS A 246 8.67 -4.77 -4.89
CA HIS A 246 7.88 -5.93 -4.47
C HIS A 246 8.57 -7.25 -4.85
N ALA A 247 8.98 -7.41 -6.09
CA ALA A 247 9.66 -8.62 -6.57
C ALA A 247 10.98 -8.87 -5.82
N PHE A 248 11.76 -7.82 -5.54
CA PHE A 248 13.00 -7.88 -4.75
C PHE A 248 12.74 -8.48 -3.37
N ALA A 249 11.70 -8.00 -2.68
CA ALA A 249 11.33 -8.47 -1.35
C ALA A 249 10.86 -9.94 -1.30
N LEU A 250 10.35 -10.46 -2.42
CA LEU A 250 9.87 -11.84 -2.50
C LEU A 250 11.01 -12.87 -2.72
N ASP A 251 12.20 -12.41 -3.09
CA ASP A 251 13.39 -13.25 -3.17
C ASP A 251 14.05 -13.35 -1.78
N ASP A 252 14.13 -14.56 -1.23
CA ASP A 252 14.72 -14.81 0.08
C ASP A 252 16.21 -14.41 0.16
N ALA A 253 16.92 -14.39 -0.97
CA ALA A 253 18.30 -13.91 -1.03
C ALA A 253 18.42 -12.43 -0.66
N ASN A 254 17.37 -11.64 -0.86
CA ASN A 254 17.32 -10.21 -0.60
C ASN A 254 16.73 -9.86 0.78
N ARG A 255 16.40 -10.86 1.60
CA ARG A 255 15.71 -10.64 2.88
C ARG A 255 16.45 -9.68 3.80
N GLU A 256 17.77 -9.81 3.95
CA GLU A 256 18.57 -8.95 4.82
C GLU A 256 18.64 -7.50 4.31
N ALA A 257 18.77 -7.31 2.99
CA ALA A 257 18.73 -5.99 2.38
C ALA A 257 17.35 -5.35 2.54
N SER A 258 16.28 -6.13 2.35
CA SER A 258 14.91 -5.67 2.58
C SER A 258 14.71 -5.16 4.00
N LEU A 259 15.13 -5.92 5.01
CA LEU A 259 15.04 -5.51 6.42
C LEU A 259 15.84 -4.23 6.71
N ALA A 260 17.00 -4.06 6.07
CA ALA A 260 17.78 -2.83 6.20
C ALA A 260 17.07 -1.60 5.64
N HIS A 261 16.45 -1.72 4.45
CA HIS A 261 15.67 -0.64 3.85
C HIS A 261 14.45 -0.26 4.69
N LEU A 262 13.78 -1.27 5.28
CA LEU A 262 12.63 -1.03 6.16
C LEU A 262 13.02 -0.33 7.45
N ALA A 263 14.15 -0.72 8.07
CA ALA A 263 14.71 -0.03 9.24
C ALA A 263 15.13 1.42 8.93
N ALA A 264 15.62 1.69 7.72
CA ALA A 264 15.90 3.05 7.27
C ALA A 264 14.62 3.88 7.10
N GLY A 265 13.55 3.25 6.62
CA GLY A 265 12.23 3.88 6.43
C GLY A 265 11.47 4.14 7.73
N ASN A 266 11.56 3.24 8.70
CA ASN A 266 11.04 3.39 10.05
C ASN A 266 12.01 2.80 11.08
N PRO A 267 12.89 3.62 11.68
CA PRO A 267 13.89 3.16 12.64
C PRO A 267 13.29 2.43 13.86
N GLN A 268 12.09 2.80 14.30
CA GLN A 268 11.44 2.15 15.44
C GLN A 268 11.09 0.67 15.17
N GLU A 269 10.70 0.36 13.92
CA GLU A 269 10.47 -1.04 13.52
C GLU A 269 11.78 -1.84 13.42
N GLY A 270 12.92 -1.17 13.30
CA GLY A 270 14.25 -1.78 13.24
C GLY A 270 14.94 -1.98 14.60
N GLU A 271 14.40 -1.45 15.71
CA GLU A 271 15.02 -1.54 17.04
C GLU A 271 15.11 -2.99 17.55
N ASP A 272 14.07 -3.78 17.31
CA ASP A 272 14.04 -5.22 17.58
C ASP A 272 14.09 -5.99 16.26
N ARG A 273 15.29 -6.45 15.90
CA ARG A 273 15.51 -7.09 14.60
C ARG A 273 14.79 -8.43 14.45
N GLU A 274 14.65 -9.19 15.50
CA GLU A 274 13.95 -10.47 15.49
C GLU A 274 12.45 -10.25 15.24
N PHE A 275 11.88 -9.30 15.94
CA PHE A 275 10.49 -8.90 15.72
C PHE A 275 10.28 -8.28 14.33
N GLN A 276 11.16 -7.37 13.89
CA GLN A 276 11.10 -6.80 12.55
C GLN A 276 11.06 -7.88 11.47
N ALA A 277 11.93 -8.88 11.61
CA ALA A 277 12.03 -9.99 10.66
C ALA A 277 10.75 -10.84 10.64
N ALA A 278 10.23 -11.19 11.82
CA ALA A 278 8.99 -11.96 11.94
C ALA A 278 7.79 -11.20 11.40
N LEU A 279 7.70 -9.89 11.67
CA LEU A 279 6.64 -9.02 11.17
C LEU A 279 6.71 -8.88 9.64
N PHE A 280 7.92 -8.67 9.09
CA PHE A 280 8.12 -8.60 7.65
C PHE A 280 7.69 -9.90 6.97
N ASP A 281 8.09 -11.06 7.49
CA ASP A 281 7.70 -12.37 6.92
C ASP A 281 6.17 -12.56 6.97
N ALA A 282 5.52 -12.18 8.07
CA ALA A 282 4.08 -12.25 8.20
C ALA A 282 3.35 -11.37 7.16
N VAL A 283 3.76 -10.11 7.02
CA VAL A 283 3.16 -9.18 6.04
C VAL A 283 3.46 -9.62 4.60
N ARG A 284 4.72 -10.00 4.31
CA ARG A 284 5.16 -10.49 3.00
C ARG A 284 4.32 -11.69 2.54
N SER A 285 3.97 -12.59 3.44
CA SER A 285 3.17 -13.79 3.12
C SER A 285 1.79 -13.46 2.53
N LYS A 286 1.22 -12.30 2.88
CA LYS A 286 -0.07 -11.84 2.36
C LYS A 286 0.02 -11.23 0.97
N THR A 287 1.24 -10.93 0.50
CA THR A 287 1.49 -10.29 -0.78
C THR A 287 1.97 -11.27 -1.86
N LEU A 288 2.19 -12.53 -1.50
CA LEU A 288 2.53 -13.58 -2.45
C LEU A 288 1.44 -13.71 -3.53
N PRO A 289 1.81 -13.92 -4.81
CA PRO A 289 0.84 -14.21 -5.85
C PRO A 289 -0.10 -15.35 -5.45
N VAL A 290 -1.33 -15.33 -5.96
CA VAL A 290 -2.30 -16.42 -5.71
C VAL A 290 -1.75 -17.75 -6.22
N GLU A 291 -1.14 -17.74 -7.41
CA GLU A 291 -0.41 -18.86 -8.00
C GLU A 291 1.09 -18.66 -7.80
N GLU A 292 1.81 -19.72 -7.43
CA GLU A 292 3.27 -19.67 -7.26
C GLU A 292 3.95 -19.24 -8.57
N GLY A 293 4.83 -18.23 -8.49
CA GLY A 293 5.49 -17.64 -9.65
C GLY A 293 4.58 -16.83 -10.58
N GLY A 294 3.31 -16.66 -10.22
CA GLY A 294 2.34 -15.89 -10.98
C GLY A 294 2.64 -14.38 -10.99
N PRO A 295 1.84 -13.60 -11.75
CA PRO A 295 1.99 -12.16 -11.87
C PRO A 295 1.73 -11.46 -10.53
N LEU A 296 2.46 -10.37 -10.28
CA LEU A 296 2.29 -9.49 -9.12
C LEU A 296 1.25 -8.42 -9.40
N GLY A 297 0.57 -7.98 -8.38
CA GLY A 297 -0.20 -6.74 -8.40
C GLY A 297 -1.57 -6.78 -9.07
N LEU A 298 -2.03 -7.95 -9.54
CA LEU A 298 -3.33 -8.08 -10.20
C LEU A 298 -4.49 -8.05 -9.21
N TYR A 299 -5.57 -7.39 -9.61
CA TYR A 299 -6.86 -7.45 -8.94
C TYR A 299 -7.77 -8.48 -9.59
N PRO A 300 -8.38 -9.41 -8.83
CA PRO A 300 -9.47 -10.25 -9.30
C PRO A 300 -10.77 -9.44 -9.35
N ALA A 301 -11.43 -9.41 -10.52
CA ALA A 301 -12.63 -8.60 -10.75
C ALA A 301 -13.80 -9.00 -9.84
N GLU A 302 -13.98 -10.31 -9.64
CA GLU A 302 -15.05 -10.87 -8.80
C GLU A 302 -14.96 -10.44 -7.34
N VAL A 303 -13.76 -10.22 -6.81
CA VAL A 303 -13.59 -9.77 -5.42
C VAL A 303 -13.93 -8.28 -5.26
N TRP A 304 -13.83 -7.47 -6.34
CA TRP A 304 -14.34 -6.11 -6.32
C TRP A 304 -15.87 -6.07 -6.18
N GLU A 305 -16.56 -6.95 -6.88
CA GLU A 305 -18.03 -7.09 -6.76
C GLU A 305 -18.40 -7.49 -5.33
N GLU A 306 -17.72 -8.48 -4.77
CA GLU A 306 -17.94 -8.91 -3.39
C GLU A 306 -17.66 -7.79 -2.36
N TRP A 307 -16.61 -6.98 -2.56
CA TRP A 307 -16.36 -5.81 -1.73
C TRP A 307 -17.51 -4.82 -1.79
N GLN A 308 -18.00 -4.51 -2.99
CA GLN A 308 -19.13 -3.60 -3.16
C GLN A 308 -20.41 -4.14 -2.50
N ASP A 309 -20.72 -5.40 -2.70
CA ASP A 309 -21.89 -6.05 -2.11
C ASP A 309 -21.84 -6.00 -0.57
N ALA A 310 -20.65 -6.23 0.00
CA ALA A 310 -20.43 -6.11 1.44
C ALA A 310 -20.68 -4.68 1.97
N LEU A 311 -20.23 -3.66 1.24
CA LEU A 311 -20.44 -2.26 1.61
C LEU A 311 -21.91 -1.84 1.52
N VAL A 312 -22.64 -2.35 0.53
CA VAL A 312 -24.08 -2.13 0.40
C VAL A 312 -24.83 -2.82 1.55
N ALA A 313 -24.52 -4.10 1.81
CA ALA A 313 -25.11 -4.86 2.90
C ALA A 313 -24.82 -4.25 4.28
N GLY A 314 -23.62 -3.72 4.48
CA GLY A 314 -23.22 -3.01 5.70
C GLY A 314 -23.74 -1.57 5.80
N GLY A 315 -24.43 -1.07 4.76
CA GLY A 315 -24.96 0.31 4.74
C GLY A 315 -23.91 1.39 4.62
N GLU A 316 -22.68 1.06 4.21
CA GLU A 316 -21.59 2.02 4.03
C GLU A 316 -21.73 2.85 2.76
N ILE A 317 -22.39 2.29 1.75
CA ILE A 317 -22.81 2.98 0.54
C ILE A 317 -24.31 2.73 0.29
N PRO A 318 -25.03 3.70 -0.32
CA PRO A 318 -26.49 3.61 -0.49
C PRO A 318 -26.94 2.57 -1.52
N GLY A 319 -26.01 2.10 -2.35
CA GLY A 319 -26.25 1.14 -3.42
C GLY A 319 -24.97 0.91 -4.23
N PRO A 320 -24.98 -0.03 -5.19
CA PRO A 320 -23.81 -0.29 -6.03
C PRO A 320 -23.45 0.96 -6.85
N LEU A 321 -22.16 1.08 -7.18
CA LEU A 321 -21.67 2.10 -8.10
C LEU A 321 -22.23 1.86 -9.51
N ASP A 322 -22.51 2.92 -10.25
CA ASP A 322 -22.94 2.83 -11.66
C ASP A 322 -21.89 2.15 -12.53
N ASP A 323 -20.62 2.35 -12.23
CA ASP A 323 -19.46 1.71 -12.88
C ASP A 323 -18.40 1.35 -11.83
N LEU A 324 -18.49 0.14 -11.31
CA LEU A 324 -17.49 -0.40 -10.39
C LEU A 324 -16.13 -0.63 -11.09
N SER A 325 -16.14 -0.94 -12.39
CA SER A 325 -14.91 -1.22 -13.13
C SER A 325 -13.98 0.00 -13.21
N ALA A 326 -14.51 1.21 -13.06
CA ALA A 326 -13.72 2.44 -12.97
C ALA A 326 -12.94 2.58 -11.63
N ALA A 327 -13.21 1.73 -10.63
CA ALA A 327 -12.52 1.80 -9.33
C ALA A 327 -11.10 1.21 -9.36
N TRP A 328 -10.75 0.47 -10.39
CA TRP A 328 -9.46 -0.21 -10.48
C TRP A 328 -9.04 -0.48 -11.93
N THR A 329 -7.75 -0.78 -12.15
CA THR A 329 -7.24 -1.24 -13.43
C THR A 329 -6.03 -2.17 -13.25
N ASN A 330 -5.92 -3.17 -14.12
CA ASN A 330 -4.76 -4.05 -14.22
C ASN A 330 -3.80 -3.65 -15.36
N ASP A 331 -4.10 -2.63 -16.15
CA ASP A 331 -3.32 -2.26 -17.35
C ASP A 331 -1.84 -2.05 -17.04
N PHE A 332 -1.56 -1.29 -15.98
CA PHE A 332 -0.19 -0.95 -15.58
C PHE A 332 0.59 -2.17 -15.08
N VAL A 333 -0.08 -3.01 -14.29
CA VAL A 333 0.57 -4.22 -13.73
C VAL A 333 0.78 -5.30 -14.79
N ILE A 334 -0.11 -5.44 -15.76
CA ILE A 334 0.09 -6.36 -16.90
C ILE A 334 1.33 -5.94 -17.70
N ALA A 335 1.44 -4.65 -18.02
CA ALA A 335 2.61 -4.12 -18.74
C ALA A 335 3.90 -4.28 -17.94
N ALA A 336 3.88 -4.01 -16.64
CA ALA A 336 5.05 -4.13 -15.77
C ALA A 336 5.48 -5.60 -15.56
N ASN A 337 4.54 -6.54 -15.38
CA ASN A 337 4.86 -7.97 -15.31
C ASN A 337 5.52 -8.47 -16.60
N ALA A 338 4.99 -8.08 -17.76
CA ALA A 338 5.57 -8.44 -19.05
C ALA A 338 7.02 -7.92 -19.19
N ALA A 339 7.31 -6.71 -18.70
CA ALA A 339 8.64 -6.12 -18.71
C ALA A 339 9.62 -6.87 -17.77
N LEU A 340 9.13 -7.52 -16.70
CA LEU A 340 9.91 -8.34 -15.77
C LEU A 340 9.98 -9.83 -16.19
N GLY A 341 9.34 -10.21 -17.31
CA GLY A 341 9.31 -11.60 -17.77
C GLY A 341 8.45 -12.53 -16.90
N ARG A 342 7.40 -11.99 -16.27
CA ARG A 342 6.45 -12.67 -15.42
C ARG A 342 5.11 -12.88 -16.09
#